data_3c98561d756948998a4472d8e3c17f7e
#
_entry.id   3c98561d756948998a4472d8e3c17f7e
#
_cell.length_a   1.000
_cell.length_b   1.000
_cell.length_c   1.000
_cell.angle_alpha   90.00
_cell.angle_beta   90.00
_cell.angle_gamma   90.00
#
_symmetry.space_group_name_H-M   'P 1'
#
loop_
_entity.id
_entity.type
_entity.pdbx_description
1 polymer ?
#
loop_
_entity_poly.entity_id
_entity_poly.type
_entity_poly.pdbx_seq_one_letter_code
_entity_poly.pdbx_strand_id
1 'polypeptide(L)'
;MNNASIAHTRRSIRPFHDADEAEVVGVWHRSGLAAYTYLPTWQALTMERAQCVFHHIIRTQCAIWVGTLNEQIVAYLAMNGSYIDRLYVDPSEWRKGWGTRFISLAKQLSPHGLDSTRIKRTLLRVLSMNAMVSRRSNSASVRHPSPHQM
;
A
#
# COMPACT_ATOMS: atom_id res chain seq x y z
N MET A 1 -18.70 31.17 -12.99
CA MET A 1 -18.47 30.74 -12.87
C MET A 1 -17.90 30.01 -12.24
N ASN A 2 -17.56 29.74 -11.84
CA ASN A 2 -17.00 29.22 -11.20
C ASN A 2 -17.31 28.06 -10.75
N ASN A 3 -17.74 27.45 -11.03
CA ASN A 3 -18.16 26.39 -10.66
C ASN A 3 -17.19 25.49 -10.48
N ALA A 4 -16.38 25.66 -10.88
CA ALA A 4 -15.42 24.79 -10.82
C ALA A 4 -15.20 24.44 -9.51
N SER A 5 -15.49 25.14 -8.75
CA SER A 5 -15.22 24.84 -7.54
C SER A 5 -15.59 23.58 -7.04
N ILE A 6 -16.39 22.95 -7.59
CA ILE A 6 -16.74 21.78 -7.06
C ILE A 6 -15.85 20.81 -7.44
N ALA A 7 -14.73 20.77 -7.04
CA ALA A 7 -13.86 19.80 -7.40
C ALA A 7 -14.29 18.56 -6.83
N HIS A 8 -14.76 17.71 -7.52
CA HIS A 8 -15.14 16.47 -7.02
C HIS A 8 -13.92 15.65 -6.85
N THR A 9 -13.65 15.23 -5.69
CA THR A 9 -12.55 14.36 -5.42
C THR A 9 -12.88 13.01 -5.98
N ARG A 10 -12.10 12.55 -6.95
CA ARG A 10 -12.38 11.29 -7.54
C ARG A 10 -11.33 10.28 -7.21
N ARG A 11 -11.65 9.31 -6.44
CA ARG A 11 -10.74 8.22 -6.10
C ARG A 11 -11.11 6.97 -6.84
N SER A 12 -10.15 6.34 -7.45
CA SER A 12 -10.44 5.08 -8.14
C SER A 12 -9.24 4.15 -8.09
N ILE A 13 -9.46 2.89 -8.41
CA ILE A 13 -8.41 1.90 -8.44
C ILE A 13 -8.46 1.25 -9.81
N ARG A 14 -7.33 1.10 -10.43
CA ARG A 14 -7.25 0.46 -11.75
C ARG A 14 -5.96 -0.34 -11.87
N PRO A 15 -5.86 -1.21 -12.87
CA PRO A 15 -4.62 -1.95 -13.07
C PRO A 15 -3.46 -1.04 -13.42
N PHE A 16 -2.28 -1.49 -13.10
CA PHE A 16 -1.06 -0.77 -13.36
C PHE A 16 -0.72 -0.81 -14.84
N HIS A 17 -0.18 0.26 -15.37
CA HIS A 17 0.31 0.32 -16.72
C HIS A 17 1.79 0.69 -16.67
N ASP A 18 2.54 0.32 -17.68
CA ASP A 18 3.96 0.62 -17.70
C ASP A 18 4.27 2.09 -17.48
N ALA A 19 3.43 2.94 -18.00
CA ALA A 19 3.68 4.38 -17.87
C ALA A 19 3.53 4.86 -16.43
N ASP A 20 2.97 4.06 -15.56
CA ASP A 20 2.75 4.45 -14.18
C ASP A 20 3.96 4.24 -13.30
N GLU A 21 4.96 3.56 -13.82
CA GLU A 21 6.07 3.13 -12.96
C GLU A 21 6.71 4.24 -12.15
N ALA A 22 7.02 5.33 -12.75
CA ALA A 22 7.69 6.40 -12.04
C ALA A 22 6.86 6.94 -10.88
N GLU A 23 5.56 7.11 -11.11
CA GLU A 23 4.70 7.60 -10.06
C GLU A 23 4.53 6.60 -8.94
N VAL A 24 4.42 5.33 -9.28
CA VAL A 24 4.26 4.28 -8.28
C VAL A 24 5.51 4.20 -7.42
N VAL A 25 6.68 4.27 -8.04
CA VAL A 25 7.93 4.24 -7.30
C VAL A 25 8.01 5.46 -6.38
N GLY A 26 7.52 6.59 -6.84
CA GLY A 26 7.48 7.80 -6.02
C GLY A 26 6.64 7.60 -4.76
N VAL A 27 5.48 6.96 -4.92
CA VAL A 27 4.61 6.70 -3.79
C VAL A 27 5.32 5.78 -2.80
N TRP A 28 5.96 4.74 -3.32
CA TRP A 28 6.66 3.80 -2.47
C TRP A 28 7.77 4.51 -1.68
N HIS A 29 8.56 5.29 -2.37
CA HIS A 29 9.68 5.96 -1.75
C HIS A 29 9.22 6.96 -0.69
N ARG A 30 8.25 7.80 -1.01
CA ARG A 30 7.76 8.80 -0.08
C ARG A 30 7.09 8.18 1.13
N SER A 31 6.27 7.16 0.88
CA SER A 31 5.55 6.55 1.98
C SER A 31 6.49 5.78 2.88
N GLY A 32 7.51 5.15 2.31
CA GLY A 32 8.47 4.44 3.11
C GLY A 32 9.30 5.38 3.96
N LEU A 33 9.73 6.50 3.39
CA LEU A 33 10.48 7.47 4.15
C LEU A 33 9.64 8.04 5.29
N ALA A 34 8.37 8.27 5.05
CA ALA A 34 7.52 8.81 6.09
C ALA A 34 7.20 7.78 7.18
N ALA A 35 7.04 6.53 6.78
CA ALA A 35 6.66 5.51 7.73
C ALA A 35 7.84 4.94 8.51
N TYR A 36 9.01 4.94 7.90
CA TYR A 36 10.16 4.31 8.54
C TYR A 36 11.28 5.30 8.77
N THR A 37 10.95 6.39 9.38
CA THR A 37 11.92 7.45 9.62
C THR A 37 13.07 6.98 10.47
N TYR A 38 12.87 5.96 11.25
CA TYR A 38 13.88 5.46 12.14
C TYR A 38 14.79 4.40 11.52
N LEU A 39 14.52 4.01 10.29
CA LEU A 39 15.35 3.00 9.67
C LEU A 39 16.35 3.60 8.70
N PRO A 40 17.63 3.43 8.99
CA PRO A 40 18.64 3.99 8.10
C PRO A 40 18.58 3.48 6.68
N THR A 41 18.14 2.26 6.50
CA THR A 41 18.04 1.71 5.15
C THR A 41 17.07 2.49 4.29
N TRP A 42 15.99 2.98 4.88
CA TRP A 42 15.05 3.78 4.11
C TRP A 42 15.61 5.16 3.83
N GLN A 43 16.32 5.71 4.80
CA GLN A 43 16.90 7.03 4.62
C GLN A 43 17.97 7.00 3.53
N ALA A 44 18.61 5.86 3.35
CA ALA A 44 19.65 5.74 2.36
C ALA A 44 19.13 5.29 1.00
N LEU A 45 17.87 4.95 0.90
CA LEU A 45 17.33 4.45 -0.35
C LEU A 45 17.12 5.59 -1.33
N THR A 46 17.82 5.58 -2.43
CA THR A 46 17.64 6.62 -3.43
C THR A 46 16.52 6.27 -4.36
N MET A 47 16.02 7.25 -5.06
CA MET A 47 14.96 7.02 -6.00
C MET A 47 15.41 6.09 -7.12
N GLU A 48 16.63 6.20 -7.56
CA GLU A 48 17.15 5.35 -8.57
C GLU A 48 17.18 3.91 -8.15
N ARG A 49 17.61 3.68 -6.91
CA ARG A 49 17.67 2.36 -6.44
C ARG A 49 16.27 1.80 -6.28
N ALA A 50 15.34 2.60 -5.79
CA ALA A 50 13.96 2.19 -5.63
C ALA A 50 13.37 1.82 -6.98
N GLN A 51 13.68 2.60 -7.98
CA GLN A 51 13.17 2.35 -9.31
C GLN A 51 13.72 1.04 -9.86
N CYS A 52 14.98 0.79 -9.61
CA CYS A 52 15.61 -0.44 -10.07
C CYS A 52 14.95 -1.66 -9.42
N VAL A 53 14.73 -1.61 -8.13
CA VAL A 53 14.10 -2.71 -7.41
C VAL A 53 12.67 -2.92 -7.90
N PHE A 54 11.95 -1.85 -8.09
CA PHE A 54 10.57 -1.97 -8.54
C PHE A 54 10.54 -2.60 -9.93
N HIS A 55 11.35 -2.08 -10.83
CA HIS A 55 11.35 -2.54 -12.21
C HIS A 55 11.76 -4.00 -12.34
N HIS A 56 12.79 -4.40 -11.66
CA HIS A 56 13.33 -5.73 -11.84
C HIS A 56 12.76 -6.80 -10.92
N ILE A 57 12.21 -6.42 -9.83
CA ILE A 57 11.70 -7.39 -8.88
C ILE A 57 10.21 -7.31 -8.70
N ILE A 58 9.70 -6.18 -8.31
CA ILE A 58 8.30 -6.09 -7.96
C ILE A 58 7.38 -6.26 -9.16
N ARG A 59 7.64 -5.54 -10.22
CA ARG A 59 6.77 -5.67 -11.39
C ARG A 59 6.85 -7.04 -12.03
N THR A 60 7.95 -7.74 -11.91
CA THR A 60 8.08 -9.04 -12.54
C THR A 60 7.42 -10.15 -11.75
N GLN A 61 7.22 -9.93 -10.46
CA GLN A 61 6.66 -10.96 -9.62
C GLN A 61 5.25 -10.70 -9.16
N CYS A 62 4.75 -9.52 -9.34
CA CYS A 62 3.46 -9.14 -8.78
C CYS A 62 2.51 -8.58 -9.80
N ALA A 63 1.24 -8.76 -9.52
CA ALA A 63 0.19 -8.08 -10.26
C ALA A 63 -0.06 -6.81 -9.48
N ILE A 64 -0.12 -5.68 -10.15
CA ILE A 64 -0.17 -4.38 -9.48
C ILE A 64 -1.39 -3.58 -9.86
N TRP A 65 -2.00 -2.96 -8.88
CA TRP A 65 -3.12 -2.05 -9.09
C TRP A 65 -2.74 -0.70 -8.47
N VAL A 66 -3.19 0.37 -9.07
CA VAL A 66 -2.87 1.70 -8.56
C VAL A 66 -4.13 2.41 -8.12
N GLY A 67 -4.00 3.22 -7.10
CA GLY A 67 -5.08 4.05 -6.63
C GLY A 67 -4.83 5.46 -7.09
N THR A 68 -5.82 6.08 -7.67
CA THR A 68 -5.66 7.42 -8.19
C THR A 68 -6.60 8.41 -7.52
N LEU A 69 -6.12 9.62 -7.35
CA LEU A 69 -6.90 10.69 -6.81
C LEU A 69 -6.87 11.75 -7.89
N ASN A 70 -8.00 11.98 -8.53
CA ASN A 70 -8.08 12.91 -9.64
C ASN A 70 -7.01 12.58 -10.69
N GLU A 71 -6.89 11.28 -10.96
CA GLU A 71 -5.98 10.77 -11.95
C GLU A 71 -4.50 10.77 -11.59
N GLN A 72 -4.18 11.23 -10.42
CA GLN A 72 -2.82 11.16 -9.97
C GLN A 72 -2.63 9.94 -9.11
N ILE A 73 -1.59 9.17 -9.28
CA ILE A 73 -1.38 7.98 -8.49
C ILE A 73 -0.94 8.33 -7.10
N VAL A 74 -1.68 7.84 -6.11
CA VAL A 74 -1.38 8.10 -4.71
C VAL A 74 -1.26 6.83 -3.89
N ALA A 75 -1.44 5.69 -4.48
CA ALA A 75 -1.35 4.44 -3.72
C ALA A 75 -1.18 3.28 -4.66
N TYR A 76 -0.67 2.16 -4.17
CA TYR A 76 -0.64 0.98 -5.01
C TYR A 76 -0.64 -0.30 -4.19
N LEU A 77 -1.11 -1.36 -4.83
CA LEU A 77 -1.17 -2.67 -4.26
C LEU A 77 -0.42 -3.62 -5.18
N ALA A 78 0.46 -4.42 -4.64
CA ALA A 78 1.13 -5.44 -5.41
C ALA A 78 0.80 -6.80 -4.81
N MET A 79 0.22 -7.67 -5.61
CA MET A 79 -0.18 -9.00 -5.18
C MET A 79 0.76 -10.03 -5.77
N ASN A 80 1.23 -10.93 -4.94
CA ASN A 80 2.03 -12.02 -5.45
C ASN A 80 1.19 -13.26 -5.16
N GLY A 81 0.46 -13.72 -6.14
CA GLY A 81 -0.47 -14.81 -5.93
C GLY A 81 -1.57 -14.37 -5.00
N SER A 82 -1.79 -15.09 -3.96
CA SER A 82 -2.88 -14.81 -3.05
C SER A 82 -2.48 -13.96 -1.86
N TYR A 83 -1.27 -13.42 -1.85
CA TYR A 83 -0.99 -12.58 -0.73
C TYR A 83 -0.52 -11.21 -1.17
N ILE A 84 -0.68 -10.25 -0.29
CA ILE A 84 -0.33 -8.88 -0.55
C ILE A 84 1.15 -8.73 -0.30
N ASP A 85 1.89 -8.43 -1.33
CA ASP A 85 3.31 -8.24 -1.19
C ASP A 85 3.60 -6.82 -0.75
N ARG A 86 2.89 -5.85 -1.29
CA ARG A 86 3.08 -4.47 -0.93
C ARG A 86 1.78 -3.70 -1.01
N LEU A 87 1.59 -2.80 -0.10
CA LEU A 87 0.44 -1.92 -0.11
C LEU A 87 0.93 -0.60 0.49
N TYR A 88 1.07 0.40 -0.34
CA TYR A 88 1.57 1.69 0.11
C TYR A 88 0.65 2.81 -0.32
N VAL A 89 0.53 3.79 0.52
CA VAL A 89 -0.33 4.95 0.27
C VAL A 89 0.52 6.19 0.49
N ASP A 90 0.44 7.14 -0.40
CA ASP A 90 1.18 8.39 -0.26
C ASP A 90 0.80 9.02 1.08
N PRO A 91 1.74 9.58 1.81
CA PRO A 91 1.43 10.15 3.11
C PRO A 91 0.30 11.19 3.11
N SER A 92 0.16 11.91 2.02
CA SER A 92 -0.90 12.90 1.95
C SER A 92 -2.30 12.28 1.92
N GLU A 93 -2.37 10.99 1.65
CA GLU A 93 -3.65 10.31 1.59
C GLU A 93 -3.84 9.29 2.71
N TRP A 94 -2.99 9.29 3.70
CA TRP A 94 -3.15 8.37 4.80
C TRP A 94 -4.45 8.67 5.55
N ARG A 95 -5.02 7.61 6.11
CA ARG A 95 -6.25 7.71 6.88
C ARG A 95 -7.46 8.14 6.09
N LYS A 96 -7.46 7.92 4.80
CA LYS A 96 -8.61 8.25 3.98
C LYS A 96 -9.26 7.03 3.37
N GLY A 97 -8.97 5.85 3.93
CA GLY A 97 -9.67 4.64 3.51
C GLY A 97 -9.06 3.86 2.37
N TRP A 98 -7.90 4.26 1.89
CA TRP A 98 -7.27 3.56 0.79
C TRP A 98 -6.93 2.11 1.15
N GLY A 99 -6.41 1.90 2.35
CA GLY A 99 -6.06 0.56 2.78
C GLY A 99 -7.25 -0.37 2.74
N THR A 100 -8.37 0.09 3.24
CA THR A 100 -9.58 -0.71 3.27
C THR A 100 -10.05 -1.04 1.87
N ARG A 101 -9.99 -0.08 0.97
CA ARG A 101 -10.42 -0.31 -0.40
C ARG A 101 -9.53 -1.30 -1.11
N PHE A 102 -8.22 -1.23 -0.90
CA PHE A 102 -7.32 -2.17 -1.51
C PHE A 102 -7.47 -3.57 -0.92
N ILE A 103 -7.72 -3.67 0.37
CA ILE A 103 -7.93 -4.96 0.99
C ILE A 103 -9.20 -5.61 0.41
N SER A 104 -10.23 -4.82 0.19
CA SER A 104 -11.43 -5.35 -0.41
C SER A 104 -11.15 -5.88 -1.80
N LEU A 105 -10.36 -5.16 -2.56
CA LEU A 105 -10.00 -5.59 -3.89
C LEU A 105 -9.18 -6.89 -3.81
N ALA A 106 -8.23 -6.94 -2.91
CA ALA A 106 -7.39 -8.12 -2.76
C ALA A 106 -8.23 -9.35 -2.44
N LYS A 107 -9.24 -9.18 -1.62
CA LYS A 107 -10.13 -10.28 -1.30
C LYS A 107 -10.93 -10.74 -2.51
N GLN A 108 -11.33 -9.82 -3.34
CA GLN A 108 -12.05 -10.17 -4.55
C GLN A 108 -11.13 -10.92 -5.51
N LEU A 109 -9.87 -10.55 -5.54
CA LEU A 109 -8.94 -11.18 -6.43
C LEU A 109 -8.48 -12.54 -5.92
N SER A 110 -8.72 -12.83 -4.67
CA SER A 110 -8.33 -14.10 -4.08
C SER A 110 -9.51 -14.74 -3.40
N PRO A 111 -10.44 -15.24 -4.16
CA PRO A 111 -11.68 -15.80 -3.60
C PRO A 111 -11.47 -16.93 -2.63
N HIS A 112 -10.35 -17.61 -2.71
CA HIS A 112 -10.11 -18.70 -1.78
C HIS A 112 -9.41 -18.19 -0.52
N GLY A 113 -9.26 -16.93 -0.39
CA GLY A 113 -8.68 -16.35 0.80
C GLY A 113 -7.30 -15.79 0.57
N LEU A 114 -6.93 -14.81 1.33
CA LEU A 114 -5.62 -14.23 1.23
C LEU A 114 -4.67 -14.97 2.14
N ASP A 115 -3.41 -15.04 1.74
CA ASP A 115 -2.43 -15.69 2.54
C ASP A 115 -2.16 -14.82 3.75
N SER A 116 -2.50 -15.30 4.90
CA SER A 116 -2.40 -14.49 6.09
C SER A 116 -0.99 -14.28 6.60
N THR A 117 -0.07 -15.04 6.14
CA THR A 117 1.27 -14.91 6.64
C THR A 117 1.91 -13.59 6.23
N ARG A 118 1.87 -13.28 4.96
CA ARG A 118 2.45 -12.06 4.55
C ARG A 118 1.57 -10.88 4.72
N ILE A 119 0.30 -11.08 4.54
CA ILE A 119 -0.60 -10.00 4.63
C ILE A 119 -0.55 -9.38 5.98
N LYS A 120 -0.25 -10.15 6.99
CA LYS A 120 -0.22 -9.64 8.29
C LYS A 120 0.77 -8.53 8.44
N ARG A 121 1.94 -8.70 7.94
CA ARG A 121 2.93 -7.71 8.06
C ARG A 121 2.56 -6.42 7.35
N THR A 122 2.14 -6.51 6.14
CA THR A 122 1.76 -5.34 5.38
C THR A 122 0.55 -4.66 5.95
N LEU A 123 -0.46 -5.45 6.28
CA LEU A 123 -1.67 -4.92 6.78
C LEU A 123 -1.49 -4.22 8.12
N LEU A 124 -0.72 -4.79 8.98
CA LEU A 124 -0.51 -4.17 10.26
C LEU A 124 0.14 -2.82 10.11
N ARG A 125 1.04 -2.68 9.16
CA ARG A 125 1.63 -1.44 8.95
C ARG A 125 0.65 -0.42 8.50
N VAL A 126 -0.14 -0.74 7.53
CA VAL A 126 -1.13 0.17 7.00
C VAL A 126 -2.17 0.49 8.03
N LEU A 127 -2.67 -0.50 8.70
CA LEU A 127 -3.69 -0.27 9.69
C LEU A 127 -3.18 0.48 10.89
N SER A 128 -1.96 0.27 11.23
CA SER A 128 -1.48 0.95 12.38
C SER A 128 -1.30 2.42 12.08
N MET A 129 -0.94 2.78 10.91
CA MET A 129 -0.86 4.14 10.58
C MET A 129 -2.20 4.77 10.56
N ASN A 130 -3.20 4.05 10.13
CA ASN A 130 -4.51 4.59 10.09
C ASN A 130 -5.10 4.60 11.45
N ALA A 131 -4.77 3.66 12.22
CA ALA A 131 -5.36 3.55 13.46
C ALA A 131 -4.77 4.31 14.51
N MET A 132 -3.77 4.94 14.32
CA MET A 132 -3.26 5.67 15.27
C MET A 132 -4.30 6.44 15.72
N VAL A 133 -5.20 6.54 14.95
CA VAL A 133 -6.25 7.23 15.22
C VAL A 133 -7.23 6.54 15.92
N SER A 134 -7.64 5.62 15.57
CA SER A 134 -8.68 4.97 16.21
C SER A 134 -8.32 4.20 17.21
N ARG A 135 -7.99 3.94 17.71
CA ARG A 135 -7.81 3.19 18.63
C ARG A 135 -7.86 2.12 18.94
N ARG A 136 -7.75 1.56 19.08
CA ARG A 136 -7.63 0.65 19.45
C ARG A 136 -8.10 -0.36 19.78
N SER A 137 -8.30 -0.64 19.54
CA SER A 137 -8.95 -1.38 20.06
C SER A 137 -8.84 -2.73 19.88
N ASN A 138 -8.95 -3.29 19.23
CA ASN A 138 -8.93 -4.55 19.07
C ASN A 138 -7.77 -5.12 18.87
N SER A 139 -7.00 -4.66 19.17
CA SER A 139 -5.88 -5.20 18.95
C SER A 139 -5.73 -6.42 19.45
N ALA A 140 -6.32 -6.69 20.28
CA ALA A 140 -6.14 -7.85 20.84
C ALA A 140 -6.05 -8.95 20.07
N SER A 141 -6.71 -8.99 19.23
CA SER A 141 -6.73 -10.15 18.58
C SER A 141 -5.56 -10.61 18.03
N VAL A 142 -4.68 -9.96 17.95
CA VAL A 142 -3.62 -10.43 17.35
C VAL A 142 -2.84 -11.31 18.04
N ARG A 143 -3.16 -12.27 18.56
CA ARG A 143 -2.40 -13.07 19.20
C ARG A 143 -1.64 -13.77 18.38
N HIS A 144 -0.53 -13.83 18.35
CA HIS A 144 0.11 -14.57 17.55
C HIS A 144 0.54 -15.74 18.02
N PRO A 145 0.73 -16.58 17.36
CA PRO A 145 1.04 -17.87 17.69
C PRO A 145 2.33 -17.88 18.24
N SER A 146 2.52 -18.58 19.03
CA SER A 146 3.70 -18.63 19.61
C SER A 146 4.58 -19.21 18.81
N PRO A 147 5.52 -18.81 18.69
CA PRO A 147 6.42 -19.29 17.84
C PRO A 147 7.05 -20.48 18.20
N HIS A 148 7.13 -20.74 19.09
CA HIS A 148 7.86 -21.82 19.36
C HIS A 148 7.35 -22.95 19.17
N GLN A 149 6.58 -22.95 18.78
CA GLN A 149 6.09 -24.00 18.63
C GLN A 149 6.77 -24.57 17.75
N MET A 150 7.66 -24.43 17.42
CA MET A 150 8.32 -24.96 16.58
C MET A 150 8.97 -25.69 16.93
#